data_f542b56cfa9fba018dd8c1f5b222d25b
#
_entry.id   f542b56cfa9fba018dd8c1f5b222d25b
#
_cell.length_a   1.000
_cell.length_b   1.000
_cell.length_c   1.000
_cell.angle_alpha   90.00
_cell.angle_beta   90.00
_cell.angle_gamma   90.00
#
_symmetry.space_group_name_H-M   'P 1'
#
loop_
_entity.id
_entity.type
_entity.pdbx_description
1 polymer ?
#
loop_
_entity_poly.entity_id
_entity_poly.type
_entity_poly.pdbx_seq_one_letter_code
_entity_poly.pdbx_strand_id
1 'polypeptide(L)'
;MKKKNTIIIVMGVVILILVAVIGVFIFSTINNNDEQKENKNAKTELQKQGFTIKENETKSIKLVDYENNELTMKIPEGWKVETAGTGMFYALKVYDPQDERNQIFTILKAQPFLKNQQSKDVWKNYSNINSSYKLISDAVILQNPTVEGFYTKFPEYINYAKKAEPLYSTFAFPELNDFKKLEEFPANSSMKSFAMDDKLLRATFKTDEGKEGEGFFMASVVDFGDINMYGTDISYYMIYNIMGITAVKDEMIDYKDILTNSLNTLEYKDSFVQKTIDDGNEETKRALALNAQMQAAYDSYNQAWENRQTSYDITSQKYSDATLGYERVYDTETGDIYKAYNGFTEDYSGSRYEPVTDNMYTEAVTGYIEK
;
A
#
# COMPACT_ATOMS: atom_id res chain seq x y z
N MET A 1 54.94 12.07 18.53
CA MET A 1 54.75 11.95 17.06
C MET A 1 53.46 11.25 16.64
N LYS A 2 52.91 10.23 17.32
CA LYS A 2 51.70 9.51 16.89
C LYS A 2 50.41 10.36 16.80
N LYS A 3 50.15 11.33 17.69
CA LYS A 3 48.94 12.17 17.68
C LYS A 3 48.81 13.12 16.48
N LYS A 4 49.95 13.64 15.95
CA LYS A 4 49.91 14.54 14.78
C LYS A 4 49.49 13.83 13.48
N ASN A 5 49.94 12.58 13.31
CA ASN A 5 49.59 11.82 12.10
C ASN A 5 48.12 11.37 12.09
N THR A 6 47.53 11.10 13.26
CA THR A 6 46.08 10.77 13.35
C THR A 6 45.20 11.95 12.97
N ILE A 7 45.54 13.15 13.40
CA ILE A 7 44.78 14.38 13.07
C ILE A 7 44.85 14.67 11.56
N ILE A 8 46.00 14.47 10.91
CA ILE A 8 46.14 14.68 9.46
C ILE A 8 45.31 13.67 8.66
N ILE A 9 45.27 12.40 9.11
CA ILE A 9 44.46 11.36 8.45
C ILE A 9 42.96 11.66 8.61
N VAL A 10 42.49 12.07 9.79
CA VAL A 10 41.08 12.44 10.02
C VAL A 10 40.68 13.64 9.20
N MET A 11 41.53 14.69 9.12
CA MET A 11 41.26 15.86 8.26
C MET A 11 41.23 15.47 6.78
N GLY A 12 42.09 14.58 6.32
CA GLY A 12 42.11 14.08 4.95
C GLY A 12 40.82 13.33 4.58
N VAL A 13 40.28 12.50 5.48
CA VAL A 13 39.02 11.78 5.28
C VAL A 13 37.82 12.75 5.25
N VAL A 14 37.80 13.73 6.16
CA VAL A 14 36.73 14.75 6.20
C VAL A 14 36.72 15.60 4.91
N ILE A 15 37.88 15.96 4.39
CA ILE A 15 37.98 16.71 3.12
C ILE A 15 37.50 15.86 1.94
N LEU A 16 37.83 14.56 1.89
CA LEU A 16 37.37 13.64 0.85
C LEU A 16 35.84 13.48 0.87
N ILE A 17 35.25 13.36 2.05
CA ILE A 17 33.77 13.27 2.21
C ILE A 17 33.11 14.59 1.75
N LEU A 18 33.66 15.74 2.14
CA LEU A 18 33.16 17.06 1.71
C LEU A 18 33.22 17.23 0.18
N VAL A 19 34.32 16.82 -0.46
CA VAL A 19 34.48 16.87 -1.92
C VAL A 19 33.48 15.94 -2.62
N ALA A 20 33.23 14.74 -2.06
CA ALA A 20 32.23 13.81 -2.60
C ALA A 20 30.79 14.39 -2.48
N VAL A 21 30.44 14.96 -1.32
CA VAL A 21 29.13 15.62 -1.12
C VAL A 21 28.94 16.82 -2.04
N ILE A 22 29.97 17.66 -2.20
CA ILE A 22 29.91 18.80 -3.14
C ILE A 22 29.81 18.29 -4.59
N GLY A 23 30.52 17.23 -4.96
CA GLY A 23 30.44 16.61 -6.29
C GLY A 23 29.02 16.09 -6.60
N VAL A 24 28.39 15.40 -5.65
CA VAL A 24 26.99 14.95 -5.79
C VAL A 24 26.02 16.13 -5.89
N PHE A 25 26.23 17.19 -5.09
CA PHE A 25 25.37 18.38 -5.13
C PHE A 25 25.50 19.15 -6.43
N ILE A 26 26.72 19.30 -6.97
CA ILE A 26 26.96 19.95 -8.26
C ILE A 26 26.36 19.11 -9.39
N PHE A 27 26.52 17.80 -9.36
CA PHE A 27 25.98 16.88 -10.37
C PHE A 27 24.45 16.90 -10.38
N SER A 28 23.81 16.86 -9.21
CA SER A 28 22.35 16.99 -9.11
C SER A 28 21.82 18.35 -9.56
N THR A 29 22.56 19.44 -9.29
CA THR A 29 22.16 20.79 -9.71
C THR A 29 22.31 20.99 -11.22
N ILE A 30 23.33 20.38 -11.85
CA ILE A 30 23.53 20.43 -13.30
C ILE A 30 22.43 19.63 -14.00
N ASN A 31 22.15 18.40 -13.55
CA ASN A 31 21.05 17.59 -14.10
C ASN A 31 19.70 18.29 -14.00
N ASN A 32 19.34 18.86 -12.83
CA ASN A 32 18.09 19.60 -12.67
C ASN A 32 17.98 20.82 -13.59
N ASN A 33 19.09 21.49 -13.91
CA ASN A 33 19.07 22.63 -14.83
C ASN A 33 18.92 22.21 -16.28
N ASP A 34 19.45 21.05 -16.66
CA ASP A 34 19.33 20.53 -18.03
C ASP A 34 17.92 19.98 -18.25
N GLU A 35 17.35 19.23 -17.31
CA GLU A 35 15.95 18.77 -17.34
C GLU A 35 14.96 19.94 -17.43
N GLN A 36 15.19 21.04 -16.70
CA GLN A 36 14.34 22.24 -16.78
C GLN A 36 14.42 22.96 -18.13
N LYS A 37 15.57 22.94 -18.78
CA LYS A 37 15.72 23.53 -20.12
C LYS A 37 15.07 22.65 -21.19
N GLU A 38 15.26 21.36 -21.13
CA GLU A 38 14.67 20.39 -22.06
C GLU A 38 13.15 20.41 -21.97
N ASN A 39 12.59 20.44 -20.75
CA ASN A 39 11.15 20.56 -20.51
C ASN A 39 10.56 21.89 -21.07
N LYS A 40 11.29 22.99 -20.97
CA LYS A 40 10.87 24.26 -21.58
C LYS A 40 10.86 24.21 -23.10
N ASN A 41 11.84 23.54 -23.70
CA ASN A 41 11.92 23.38 -25.14
C ASN A 41 10.79 22.51 -25.67
N ALA A 42 10.49 21.39 -25.00
CA ALA A 42 9.37 20.52 -25.31
C ALA A 42 8.03 21.26 -25.27
N LYS A 43 7.74 21.96 -24.17
CA LYS A 43 6.51 22.75 -24.03
C LYS A 43 6.39 23.80 -25.13
N THR A 44 7.49 24.43 -25.53
CA THR A 44 7.51 25.46 -26.58
C THR A 44 7.26 24.88 -27.99
N GLU A 45 7.79 23.68 -28.28
CA GLU A 45 7.58 23.01 -29.56
C GLU A 45 6.12 22.58 -29.73
N LEU A 46 5.55 21.91 -28.72
CA LEU A 46 4.16 21.49 -28.71
C LEU A 46 3.19 22.67 -28.79
N GLN A 47 3.45 23.75 -28.05
CA GLN A 47 2.63 24.97 -28.09
C GLN A 47 2.56 25.61 -29.47
N LYS A 48 3.67 25.59 -30.24
CA LYS A 48 3.67 26.12 -31.63
C LYS A 48 2.76 25.34 -32.56
N GLN A 49 2.51 24.07 -32.24
CA GLN A 49 1.62 23.19 -32.99
C GLN A 49 0.19 23.14 -32.39
N GLY A 50 -0.10 23.93 -31.34
CA GLY A 50 -1.41 24.03 -30.70
C GLY A 50 -1.66 22.98 -29.60
N PHE A 51 -0.60 22.29 -29.11
CA PHE A 51 -0.69 21.34 -28.05
C PHE A 51 -0.22 21.90 -26.71
N THR A 52 -0.76 21.37 -25.61
CA THR A 52 -0.36 21.72 -24.24
C THR A 52 -0.03 20.46 -23.44
N ILE A 53 1.01 20.54 -22.58
CA ILE A 53 1.33 19.51 -21.61
C ILE A 53 0.68 19.88 -20.28
N LYS A 54 -0.13 18.96 -19.75
CA LYS A 54 -0.64 18.96 -18.37
C LYS A 54 0.12 17.90 -17.60
N GLU A 55 0.79 18.27 -16.53
CA GLU A 55 1.51 17.31 -15.67
C GLU A 55 0.55 16.41 -14.92
N ASN A 56 0.95 15.17 -14.69
CA ASN A 56 0.19 14.25 -13.84
C ASN A 56 0.26 14.74 -12.40
N GLU A 57 -0.89 14.98 -11.78
CA GLU A 57 -0.99 15.54 -10.43
C GLU A 57 -0.32 14.65 -9.38
N THR A 58 -0.31 13.33 -9.58
CA THR A 58 0.35 12.38 -8.66
C THR A 58 1.85 12.67 -8.47
N LYS A 59 2.56 13.10 -9.51
CA LYS A 59 3.99 13.45 -9.43
C LYS A 59 4.27 14.71 -8.60
N SER A 60 3.29 15.58 -8.42
CA SER A 60 3.40 16.81 -7.64
C SER A 60 3.06 16.66 -6.16
N ILE A 61 2.48 15.50 -5.75
CA ILE A 61 2.07 15.26 -4.38
C ILE A 61 3.32 15.13 -3.50
N LYS A 62 3.44 16.00 -2.51
CA LYS A 62 4.51 15.97 -1.51
C LYS A 62 4.11 15.13 -0.32
N LEU A 63 5.10 14.55 0.34
CA LEU A 63 4.91 13.92 1.64
C LEU A 63 5.12 14.95 2.75
N VAL A 64 4.17 15.04 3.67
CA VAL A 64 4.20 15.92 4.86
C VAL A 64 4.18 15.09 6.13
N ASP A 65 4.79 15.59 7.19
CA ASP A 65 4.86 14.88 8.46
C ASP A 65 3.48 14.84 9.14
N TYR A 66 3.12 13.67 9.63
CA TYR A 66 1.95 13.42 10.47
C TYR A 66 2.38 12.72 11.74
N GLU A 67 1.79 13.11 12.85
CA GLU A 67 2.04 12.53 14.17
C GLU A 67 0.76 12.54 15.01
N ASN A 68 0.54 11.46 15.75
CA ASN A 68 -0.44 11.37 16.82
C ASN A 68 0.17 10.70 18.06
N ASN A 69 -0.66 10.26 19.01
CA ASN A 69 -0.17 9.64 20.25
C ASN A 69 0.46 8.26 20.01
N GLU A 70 0.09 7.56 18.95
CA GLU A 70 0.43 6.16 18.68
C GLU A 70 1.55 6.00 17.66
N LEU A 71 1.63 6.90 16.64
CA LEU A 71 2.55 6.75 15.51
C LEU A 71 3.04 8.08 14.95
N THR A 72 4.10 7.99 14.16
CA THR A 72 4.56 9.00 13.21
C THR A 72 4.57 8.43 11.80
N MET A 73 4.33 9.26 10.80
CA MET A 73 4.31 8.88 9.39
C MET A 73 4.45 10.11 8.50
N LYS A 74 4.97 9.95 7.29
CA LYS A 74 4.80 10.97 6.24
C LYS A 74 3.62 10.56 5.36
N ILE A 75 2.69 11.47 5.19
CA ILE A 75 1.47 11.23 4.42
C ILE A 75 1.45 12.14 3.18
N PRO A 76 0.76 11.78 2.08
CA PRO A 76 0.57 12.66 0.96
C PRO A 76 -0.14 13.96 1.38
N GLU A 77 0.35 15.10 0.90
CA GLU A 77 -0.22 16.41 1.23
C GLU A 77 -1.69 16.49 0.81
N GLY A 78 -2.54 16.92 1.73
CA GLY A 78 -3.99 16.99 1.53
C GLY A 78 -4.76 15.70 1.85
N TRP A 79 -4.07 14.58 2.06
CA TRP A 79 -4.74 13.33 2.45
C TRP A 79 -5.19 13.36 3.91
N LYS A 80 -6.20 12.56 4.22
CA LYS A 80 -6.77 12.43 5.56
C LYS A 80 -6.22 11.19 6.27
N VAL A 81 -6.18 11.28 7.60
CA VAL A 81 -5.82 10.16 8.47
C VAL A 81 -6.98 9.88 9.42
N GLU A 82 -7.39 8.63 9.46
CA GLU A 82 -8.31 8.11 10.46
C GLU A 82 -7.66 6.99 11.25
N THR A 83 -7.89 6.98 12.55
CA THR A 83 -7.42 5.91 13.43
C THR A 83 -8.55 5.49 14.36
N ALA A 84 -8.56 4.22 14.75
CA ALA A 84 -9.54 3.66 15.67
C ALA A 84 -8.99 2.45 16.42
N GLY A 85 -9.69 2.03 17.46
CA GLY A 85 -9.29 0.90 18.27
C GLY A 85 -8.16 1.22 19.26
N THR A 86 -7.71 0.22 19.99
CA THR A 86 -6.60 0.33 20.97
C THR A 86 -5.81 -0.97 21.00
N GLY A 87 -4.54 -0.88 21.42
CA GLY A 87 -3.67 -2.04 21.54
C GLY A 87 -3.59 -2.81 20.23
N MET A 88 -3.77 -4.14 20.29
CA MET A 88 -3.73 -4.99 19.09
C MET A 88 -4.90 -4.75 18.12
N PHE A 89 -5.98 -4.13 18.54
CA PHE A 89 -7.09 -3.78 17.64
C PHE A 89 -6.98 -2.37 17.08
N TYR A 90 -5.77 -1.80 17.05
CA TYR A 90 -5.55 -0.50 16.45
C TYR A 90 -5.62 -0.59 14.93
N ALA A 91 -6.33 0.36 14.33
CA ALA A 91 -6.49 0.51 12.89
C ALA A 91 -6.11 1.94 12.46
N LEU A 92 -5.49 2.02 11.30
CA LEU A 92 -5.09 3.25 10.62
C LEU A 92 -5.58 3.22 9.17
N LYS A 93 -6.11 4.33 8.69
CA LYS A 93 -6.39 4.59 7.27
C LYS A 93 -5.86 5.97 6.90
N VAL A 94 -5.04 6.04 5.86
CA VAL A 94 -4.56 7.27 5.21
C VAL A 94 -5.11 7.26 3.80
N TYR A 95 -5.87 8.27 3.40
CA TYR A 95 -6.60 8.22 2.13
C TYR A 95 -6.75 9.60 1.47
N ASP A 96 -6.87 9.58 0.16
CA ASP A 96 -7.21 10.74 -0.64
C ASP A 96 -8.71 11.08 -0.44
N PRO A 97 -9.05 12.28 0.08
CA PRO A 97 -10.45 12.67 0.26
C PRO A 97 -11.21 12.88 -1.06
N GLN A 98 -10.53 12.93 -2.21
CA GLN A 98 -11.15 13.05 -3.52
C GLN A 98 -11.53 11.67 -4.09
N ASP A 99 -10.71 10.65 -3.80
CA ASP A 99 -10.98 9.27 -4.19
C ASP A 99 -10.40 8.30 -3.15
N GLU A 100 -11.25 7.78 -2.27
CA GLU A 100 -10.84 6.91 -1.17
C GLU A 100 -10.28 5.55 -1.61
N ARG A 101 -10.29 5.22 -2.90
CA ARG A 101 -9.56 4.05 -3.44
C ARG A 101 -8.06 4.24 -3.33
N ASN A 102 -7.58 5.50 -3.38
CA ASN A 102 -6.19 5.86 -3.16
C ASN A 102 -5.93 5.92 -1.65
N GLN A 103 -5.41 4.84 -1.07
CA GLN A 103 -5.26 4.72 0.39
C GLN A 103 -4.17 3.76 0.83
N ILE A 104 -3.73 3.97 2.06
CA ILE A 104 -2.94 3.04 2.86
C ILE A 104 -3.78 2.70 4.09
N PHE A 105 -3.91 1.43 4.44
CA PHE A 105 -4.55 1.03 5.68
C PHE A 105 -3.79 -0.07 6.39
N THR A 106 -3.87 -0.07 7.72
CA THR A 106 -3.35 -1.15 8.57
C THR A 106 -4.35 -1.48 9.67
N ILE A 107 -4.46 -2.76 10.01
CA ILE A 107 -5.17 -3.25 11.19
C ILE A 107 -4.24 -4.29 11.83
N LEU A 108 -3.81 -4.05 13.06
CA LEU A 108 -2.79 -4.90 13.67
C LEU A 108 -3.27 -6.34 13.88
N LYS A 109 -4.53 -6.49 14.28
CA LYS A 109 -5.17 -7.79 14.53
C LYS A 109 -6.67 -7.71 14.30
N ALA A 110 -7.23 -8.69 13.61
CA ALA A 110 -8.66 -8.84 13.51
C ALA A 110 -9.25 -9.58 14.72
N GLN A 111 -10.54 -9.39 14.93
CA GLN A 111 -11.33 -10.25 15.83
C GLN A 111 -11.37 -11.69 15.30
N PRO A 112 -11.69 -12.70 16.16
CA PRO A 112 -11.69 -14.11 15.79
C PRO A 112 -12.59 -14.43 14.59
N PHE A 113 -12.14 -15.40 13.77
CA PHE A 113 -12.94 -16.03 12.73
C PHE A 113 -13.21 -17.48 13.10
N LEU A 114 -14.45 -17.92 12.99
CA LEU A 114 -14.82 -19.31 13.25
C LEU A 114 -14.46 -20.22 12.07
N LYS A 115 -14.11 -21.47 12.35
CA LYS A 115 -13.70 -22.43 11.34
C LYS A 115 -14.87 -22.92 10.48
N ASN A 116 -16.03 -23.12 11.09
CA ASN A 116 -17.20 -23.68 10.42
C ASN A 116 -18.51 -23.37 11.16
N GLN A 117 -19.63 -23.77 10.56
CA GLN A 117 -20.96 -23.56 11.13
C GLN A 117 -21.16 -24.35 12.42
N GLN A 118 -20.60 -25.57 12.52
CA GLN A 118 -20.76 -26.41 13.73
C GLN A 118 -20.13 -25.74 14.96
N SER A 119 -18.92 -25.16 14.80
CA SER A 119 -18.29 -24.41 15.88
C SER A 119 -19.10 -23.16 16.25
N LYS A 120 -19.68 -22.47 15.25
CA LYS A 120 -20.57 -21.32 15.48
C LYS A 120 -21.81 -21.69 16.28
N ASP A 121 -22.44 -22.83 15.99
CA ASP A 121 -23.64 -23.30 16.70
C ASP A 121 -23.31 -23.65 18.14
N VAL A 122 -22.15 -24.24 18.41
CA VAL A 122 -21.67 -24.50 19.78
C VAL A 122 -21.48 -23.15 20.52
N TRP A 123 -20.77 -22.18 19.96
CA TRP A 123 -20.60 -20.88 20.59
C TRP A 123 -21.94 -20.16 20.83
N LYS A 124 -22.90 -20.30 19.91
CA LYS A 124 -24.24 -19.75 20.05
C LYS A 124 -24.98 -20.38 21.25
N ASN A 125 -24.88 -21.69 21.43
CA ASN A 125 -25.46 -22.37 22.60
C ASN A 125 -24.83 -21.85 23.89
N TYR A 126 -23.49 -21.65 23.93
CA TYR A 126 -22.82 -21.07 25.09
C TYR A 126 -23.23 -19.62 25.34
N SER A 127 -23.44 -18.83 24.32
CA SER A 127 -23.88 -17.44 24.45
C SER A 127 -25.27 -17.32 25.09
N ASN A 128 -26.12 -18.32 24.95
CA ASN A 128 -27.41 -18.39 25.65
C ASN A 128 -27.28 -18.63 27.16
N ILE A 129 -26.17 -19.22 27.59
CA ILE A 129 -25.88 -19.49 29.01
C ILE A 129 -25.11 -18.33 29.61
N ASN A 130 -24.16 -17.75 28.86
CA ASN A 130 -23.35 -16.63 29.29
C ASN A 130 -23.15 -15.65 28.12
N SER A 131 -23.65 -14.43 28.30
CA SER A 131 -23.61 -13.37 27.27
C SER A 131 -22.20 -12.93 26.87
N SER A 132 -21.16 -13.22 27.66
CA SER A 132 -19.77 -12.93 27.29
C SER A 132 -19.29 -13.68 26.02
N TYR A 133 -19.93 -14.82 25.71
CA TYR A 133 -19.65 -15.57 24.48
C TYR A 133 -20.41 -15.06 23.24
N LYS A 134 -21.24 -14.04 23.38
CA LYS A 134 -22.05 -13.52 22.28
C LYS A 134 -21.18 -13.01 21.14
N LEU A 135 -20.10 -12.30 21.45
CA LEU A 135 -19.21 -11.74 20.43
C LEU A 135 -18.62 -12.85 19.53
N ILE A 136 -18.06 -13.91 20.13
CA ILE A 136 -17.50 -15.01 19.35
C ILE A 136 -18.58 -15.81 18.60
N SER A 137 -19.78 -15.91 19.14
CA SER A 137 -20.91 -16.58 18.46
C SER A 137 -21.39 -15.82 17.21
N ASP A 138 -21.17 -14.50 17.16
CA ASP A 138 -21.49 -13.65 16.01
C ASP A 138 -20.35 -13.57 14.99
N ALA A 139 -19.17 -14.14 15.29
CA ALA A 139 -17.98 -14.06 14.46
C ALA A 139 -18.21 -14.64 13.05
N VAL A 140 -17.48 -14.11 12.10
CA VAL A 140 -17.51 -14.55 10.69
C VAL A 140 -16.91 -15.95 10.57
N ILE A 141 -17.44 -16.79 9.68
CA ILE A 141 -16.88 -18.08 9.35
C ILE A 141 -15.88 -17.92 8.20
N LEU A 142 -14.65 -18.38 8.43
CA LEU A 142 -13.59 -18.42 7.44
C LEU A 142 -13.34 -19.87 7.00
N GLN A 143 -14.12 -20.35 6.04
CA GLN A 143 -13.99 -21.72 5.53
C GLN A 143 -12.68 -21.96 4.78
N ASN A 144 -12.17 -20.93 4.11
CA ASN A 144 -10.87 -20.95 3.45
C ASN A 144 -9.89 -20.10 4.28
N PRO A 145 -9.09 -20.70 5.18
CA PRO A 145 -8.20 -19.96 6.09
C PRO A 145 -6.92 -19.50 5.38
N THR A 146 -7.09 -18.67 4.37
CA THR A 146 -6.02 -18.04 3.58
C THR A 146 -6.18 -16.54 3.61
N VAL A 147 -5.12 -15.82 3.23
CA VAL A 147 -5.15 -14.37 3.06
C VAL A 147 -6.21 -13.95 2.05
N GLU A 148 -6.33 -14.68 0.92
CA GLU A 148 -7.39 -14.46 -0.07
C GLU A 148 -8.78 -14.67 0.54
N GLY A 149 -8.96 -15.76 1.29
CA GLY A 149 -10.23 -16.06 1.98
C GLY A 149 -10.62 -14.97 2.97
N PHE A 150 -9.65 -14.43 3.72
CA PHE A 150 -9.87 -13.31 4.62
C PHE A 150 -10.35 -12.06 3.88
N TYR A 151 -9.64 -11.62 2.85
CA TYR A 151 -10.03 -10.41 2.11
C TYR A 151 -11.36 -10.59 1.35
N THR A 152 -11.67 -11.79 0.90
CA THR A 152 -13.00 -12.11 0.34
C THR A 152 -14.12 -11.95 1.39
N LYS A 153 -13.83 -12.22 2.66
CA LYS A 153 -14.75 -12.06 3.79
C LYS A 153 -14.65 -10.70 4.48
N PHE A 154 -13.81 -9.81 4.00
CA PHE A 154 -13.57 -8.52 4.63
C PHE A 154 -14.81 -7.65 4.80
N PRO A 155 -15.75 -7.55 3.83
CA PRO A 155 -17.00 -6.80 4.01
C PRO A 155 -17.89 -7.37 5.14
N GLU A 156 -17.96 -8.72 5.27
CA GLU A 156 -18.66 -9.36 6.37
C GLU A 156 -17.94 -9.10 7.71
N TYR A 157 -16.61 -9.15 7.70
CA TYR A 157 -15.79 -8.89 8.87
C TYR A 157 -15.99 -7.47 9.41
N ILE A 158 -16.04 -6.45 8.58
CA ILE A 158 -16.26 -5.06 9.01
C ILE A 158 -17.53 -4.94 9.86
N ASN A 159 -18.62 -5.54 9.41
CA ASN A 159 -19.88 -5.53 10.14
C ASN A 159 -19.79 -6.20 11.52
N TYR A 160 -18.99 -7.24 11.61
CA TYR A 160 -18.70 -7.94 12.86
C TYR A 160 -17.75 -7.10 13.73
N ALA A 161 -16.64 -6.60 13.17
CA ALA A 161 -15.63 -5.83 13.88
C ALA A 161 -16.21 -4.58 14.57
N LYS A 162 -17.09 -3.84 13.90
CA LYS A 162 -17.79 -2.67 14.46
C LYS A 162 -18.68 -3.00 15.67
N LYS A 163 -19.18 -4.24 15.75
CA LYS A 163 -19.95 -4.71 16.92
C LYS A 163 -19.05 -5.19 18.04
N ALA A 164 -17.93 -5.82 17.69
CA ALA A 164 -17.00 -6.40 18.63
C ALA A 164 -16.07 -5.36 19.30
N GLU A 165 -15.72 -4.31 18.57
CA GLU A 165 -14.87 -3.21 19.05
C GLU A 165 -15.64 -1.88 18.90
N PRO A 166 -16.18 -1.35 20.01
CA PRO A 166 -16.97 -0.12 19.96
C PRO A 166 -16.25 1.10 19.38
N LEU A 167 -14.90 1.14 19.52
CA LEU A 167 -14.08 2.22 18.96
C LEU A 167 -14.03 2.19 17.43
N TYR A 168 -14.45 1.10 16.80
CA TYR A 168 -14.58 0.99 15.36
C TYR A 168 -15.91 1.54 14.81
N SER A 169 -16.84 1.95 15.67
CA SER A 169 -18.20 2.35 15.25
C SER A 169 -18.22 3.48 14.23
N THR A 170 -17.28 4.41 14.32
CA THR A 170 -17.16 5.59 13.42
C THR A 170 -16.01 5.46 12.43
N PHE A 171 -15.22 4.40 12.47
CA PHE A 171 -14.09 4.22 11.57
C PHE A 171 -14.58 3.81 10.18
N ALA A 172 -14.12 4.54 9.16
CA ALA A 172 -14.41 4.25 7.77
C ALA A 172 -13.43 3.20 7.24
N PHE A 173 -13.73 1.91 7.47
CA PHE A 173 -12.93 0.83 6.93
C PHE A 173 -12.82 0.92 5.40
N PRO A 174 -11.74 0.38 4.80
CA PRO A 174 -11.65 0.22 3.35
C PRO A 174 -12.81 -0.59 2.79
N GLU A 175 -13.36 -0.16 1.67
CA GLU A 175 -14.41 -0.88 0.95
C GLU A 175 -13.75 -1.84 -0.03
N LEU A 176 -13.83 -3.15 0.21
CA LEU A 176 -13.16 -4.20 -0.55
C LEU A 176 -14.15 -5.26 -1.04
N ASN A 177 -15.23 -4.82 -1.70
CA ASN A 177 -16.20 -5.75 -2.28
C ASN A 177 -15.65 -6.41 -3.55
N ASP A 178 -16.21 -7.54 -3.94
CA ASP A 178 -15.81 -8.29 -5.15
C ASP A 178 -14.29 -8.52 -5.24
N PHE A 179 -13.63 -8.75 -4.09
CA PHE A 179 -12.19 -8.97 -4.02
C PHE A 179 -11.75 -10.12 -4.92
N LYS A 180 -10.84 -9.85 -5.86
CA LYS A 180 -10.33 -10.84 -6.81
C LYS A 180 -8.82 -10.81 -6.85
N LYS A 181 -8.20 -11.88 -6.38
CA LYS A 181 -6.76 -12.09 -6.48
C LYS A 181 -6.32 -12.15 -7.95
N LEU A 182 -5.31 -11.38 -8.28
CA LEU A 182 -4.59 -11.43 -9.54
C LEU A 182 -3.32 -12.25 -9.41
N GLU A 183 -2.53 -11.98 -8.36
CA GLU A 183 -1.23 -12.60 -8.11
C GLU A 183 -1.02 -12.81 -6.61
N GLU A 184 -0.10 -13.70 -6.26
CA GLU A 184 0.33 -13.90 -4.88
C GLU A 184 1.85 -13.95 -4.77
N PHE A 185 2.38 -13.39 -3.69
CA PHE A 185 3.80 -13.31 -3.41
C PHE A 185 4.07 -13.74 -1.96
N PRO A 186 5.27 -14.24 -1.66
CA PRO A 186 5.66 -14.49 -0.27
C PRO A 186 5.66 -13.17 0.53
N ALA A 187 5.11 -13.19 1.74
CA ALA A 187 5.36 -12.14 2.71
C ALA A 187 6.49 -12.53 3.65
N ASN A 188 7.18 -11.52 4.22
CA ASN A 188 8.22 -11.71 5.22
C ASN A 188 7.77 -11.08 6.55
N SER A 189 6.65 -11.57 7.10
CA SER A 189 6.18 -11.08 8.38
C SER A 189 6.84 -11.79 9.57
N SER A 190 6.80 -11.18 10.75
CA SER A 190 7.24 -11.82 11.99
C SER A 190 6.35 -12.99 12.39
N MET A 191 5.15 -13.09 11.81
CA MET A 191 4.19 -14.17 12.07
C MET A 191 4.40 -15.39 11.15
N LYS A 192 5.28 -15.31 10.15
CA LYS A 192 5.51 -16.36 9.14
C LYS A 192 5.70 -17.77 9.71
N SER A 193 6.40 -17.89 10.84
CA SER A 193 6.64 -19.19 11.49
C SER A 193 5.43 -19.75 12.24
N PHE A 194 4.38 -18.98 12.44
CA PHE A 194 3.15 -19.33 13.16
C PHE A 194 1.92 -19.31 12.26
N ALA A 195 2.01 -18.60 11.14
CA ALA A 195 0.90 -18.47 10.21
C ALA A 195 0.72 -19.73 9.38
N MET A 196 -0.53 -20.11 9.17
CA MET A 196 -0.93 -21.13 8.18
C MET A 196 -0.77 -20.57 6.78
N ASP A 197 -1.05 -19.29 6.61
CA ASP A 197 -0.88 -18.54 5.37
C ASP A 197 -0.37 -17.13 5.69
N ASP A 198 0.71 -16.72 5.03
CA ASP A 198 1.40 -15.45 5.20
C ASP A 198 1.81 -14.95 3.81
N LYS A 199 0.97 -14.14 3.22
CA LYS A 199 1.07 -13.76 1.80
C LYS A 199 0.87 -12.27 1.60
N LEU A 200 1.46 -11.79 0.52
CA LEU A 200 1.12 -10.55 -0.13
C LEU A 200 0.35 -10.88 -1.43
N LEU A 201 -0.84 -10.32 -1.58
CA LEU A 201 -1.69 -10.50 -2.74
C LEU A 201 -1.74 -9.21 -3.55
N ARG A 202 -1.64 -9.32 -4.86
CA ARG A 202 -2.14 -8.30 -5.78
C ARG A 202 -3.57 -8.65 -6.12
N ALA A 203 -4.49 -7.69 -6.01
CA ALA A 203 -5.91 -7.94 -6.21
C ALA A 203 -6.65 -6.69 -6.69
N THR A 204 -7.78 -6.92 -7.36
CA THR A 204 -8.78 -5.90 -7.63
C THR A 204 -9.94 -6.00 -6.64
N PHE A 205 -10.64 -4.88 -6.44
CA PHE A 205 -11.82 -4.78 -5.59
C PHE A 205 -12.79 -3.75 -6.14
N LYS A 206 -13.98 -3.67 -5.52
CA LYS A 206 -14.95 -2.60 -5.78
C LYS A 206 -15.32 -1.89 -4.50
N THR A 207 -15.62 -0.60 -4.60
CA THR A 207 -16.28 0.15 -3.54
C THR A 207 -17.77 -0.21 -3.46
N ASP A 208 -18.46 0.27 -2.43
CA ASP A 208 -19.92 0.14 -2.30
C ASP A 208 -20.66 0.80 -3.48
N GLU A 209 -20.09 1.83 -4.09
CA GLU A 209 -20.59 2.47 -5.31
C GLU A 209 -20.26 1.69 -6.59
N GLY A 210 -19.53 0.58 -6.50
CA GLY A 210 -19.11 -0.25 -7.63
C GLY A 210 -17.90 0.28 -8.41
N LYS A 211 -17.20 1.29 -7.91
CA LYS A 211 -15.97 1.81 -8.50
C LYS A 211 -14.84 0.79 -8.33
N GLU A 212 -14.10 0.53 -9.39
CA GLU A 212 -13.01 -0.45 -9.37
C GLU A 212 -11.70 0.15 -8.81
N GLY A 213 -11.07 -0.59 -7.92
CA GLY A 213 -9.75 -0.32 -7.38
C GLY A 213 -8.83 -1.52 -7.54
N GLU A 214 -7.54 -1.28 -7.38
CA GLU A 214 -6.48 -2.28 -7.40
C GLU A 214 -5.50 -1.99 -6.27
N GLY A 215 -4.82 -3.04 -5.77
CA GLY A 215 -3.83 -2.84 -4.72
C GLY A 215 -3.08 -4.10 -4.35
N PHE A 216 -2.24 -3.93 -3.36
CA PHE A 216 -1.48 -5.00 -2.71
C PHE A 216 -1.94 -5.14 -1.27
N PHE A 217 -2.19 -6.37 -0.86
CA PHE A 217 -2.84 -6.72 0.38
C PHE A 217 -2.06 -7.79 1.12
N MET A 218 -1.62 -7.50 2.32
CA MET A 218 -0.88 -8.43 3.18
C MET A 218 -1.72 -8.83 4.39
N ALA A 219 -1.59 -10.06 4.82
CA ALA A 219 -2.08 -10.54 6.11
C ALA A 219 -1.39 -11.85 6.52
N SER A 220 -1.51 -12.21 7.79
CA SER A 220 -1.03 -13.48 8.34
C SER A 220 -2.21 -14.19 9.01
N VAL A 221 -2.59 -15.37 8.52
CA VAL A 221 -3.66 -16.20 9.07
C VAL A 221 -3.06 -17.22 10.04
N VAL A 222 -3.50 -17.22 11.29
CA VAL A 222 -2.99 -18.09 12.35
C VAL A 222 -4.11 -18.95 12.89
N ASP A 223 -3.89 -20.25 13.01
CA ASP A 223 -4.82 -21.16 13.72
C ASP A 223 -4.61 -21.03 15.24
N PHE A 224 -5.68 -20.70 15.95
CA PHE A 224 -5.62 -20.42 17.37
C PHE A 224 -6.19 -21.59 18.17
N GLY A 225 -5.35 -22.60 18.34
CA GLY A 225 -5.49 -23.70 19.29
C GLY A 225 -6.37 -24.87 18.87
N ASP A 226 -6.26 -25.92 19.68
CA ASP A 226 -7.12 -27.11 19.67
C ASP A 226 -8.09 -27.00 20.84
N ILE A 227 -9.21 -26.30 20.66
CA ILE A 227 -10.24 -26.19 21.68
C ILE A 227 -11.36 -27.17 21.31
N ASN A 228 -11.33 -28.33 21.93
CA ASN A 228 -12.35 -29.33 21.71
C ASN A 228 -13.43 -29.30 22.81
N MET A 229 -14.67 -29.19 22.39
CA MET A 229 -15.80 -29.19 23.29
C MET A 229 -16.89 -30.17 22.81
N TYR A 230 -17.19 -31.17 23.63
CA TYR A 230 -18.13 -32.23 23.28
C TYR A 230 -17.86 -32.92 21.93
N GLY A 231 -16.58 -33.10 21.58
CA GLY A 231 -16.18 -33.71 20.32
C GLY A 231 -16.23 -32.77 19.12
N THR A 232 -16.51 -31.48 19.32
CA THR A 232 -16.49 -30.44 18.27
C THR A 232 -15.27 -29.53 18.47
N ASP A 233 -14.52 -29.33 17.42
CA ASP A 233 -13.48 -28.28 17.38
C ASP A 233 -14.16 -26.91 17.34
N ILE A 234 -13.99 -26.12 18.40
CA ILE A 234 -14.49 -24.76 18.55
C ILE A 234 -13.39 -23.72 18.54
N SER A 235 -12.19 -24.11 18.16
CA SER A 235 -11.08 -23.20 17.95
C SER A 235 -11.38 -22.23 16.78
N TYR A 236 -10.54 -21.22 16.61
CA TYR A 236 -10.78 -20.12 15.70
C TYR A 236 -9.47 -19.68 15.02
N TYR A 237 -9.60 -18.90 13.96
CA TYR A 237 -8.49 -18.25 13.31
C TYR A 237 -8.36 -16.80 13.80
N MET A 238 -7.11 -16.34 13.91
CA MET A 238 -6.76 -14.94 14.12
C MET A 238 -6.00 -14.42 12.91
N ILE A 239 -6.29 -13.19 12.51
CA ILE A 239 -5.61 -12.56 11.40
C ILE A 239 -4.79 -11.40 11.94
N TYR A 240 -3.52 -11.36 11.58
CA TYR A 240 -2.55 -10.34 11.99
C TYR A 240 -1.99 -9.62 10.79
N ASN A 241 -1.33 -8.48 11.02
CA ASN A 241 -0.58 -7.74 10.01
C ASN A 241 -1.42 -7.42 8.77
N ILE A 242 -2.68 -7.07 8.99
CA ILE A 242 -3.59 -6.73 7.91
C ILE A 242 -3.20 -5.36 7.37
N MET A 243 -2.81 -5.30 6.11
CA MET A 243 -2.34 -4.09 5.46
C MET A 243 -2.74 -4.07 4.00
N GLY A 244 -3.07 -2.89 3.49
CA GLY A 244 -3.26 -2.67 2.08
C GLY A 244 -2.75 -1.31 1.63
N ILE A 245 -2.19 -1.27 0.43
CA ILE A 245 -1.93 -0.07 -0.34
C ILE A 245 -2.69 -0.19 -1.65
N THR A 246 -3.57 0.76 -1.92
CA THR A 246 -4.49 0.69 -3.03
C THR A 246 -4.57 1.99 -3.80
N ALA A 247 -5.00 1.90 -5.04
CA ALA A 247 -5.32 3.03 -5.90
C ALA A 247 -6.53 2.72 -6.79
N VAL A 248 -6.96 3.70 -7.55
CA VAL A 248 -7.87 3.50 -8.68
C VAL A 248 -7.29 2.43 -9.59
N LYS A 249 -8.13 1.51 -10.06
CA LYS A 249 -7.70 0.47 -11.01
C LYS A 249 -7.04 1.14 -12.22
N ASP A 250 -5.93 0.55 -12.68
CA ASP A 250 -5.09 1.05 -13.78
C ASP A 250 -4.28 2.33 -13.46
N GLU A 251 -4.38 2.88 -12.25
CA GLU A 251 -3.57 4.02 -11.78
C GLU A 251 -2.55 3.63 -10.71
N MET A 252 -2.53 2.36 -10.27
CA MET A 252 -1.61 1.88 -9.23
C MET A 252 -0.13 2.15 -9.57
N ILE A 253 0.21 2.15 -10.86
CA ILE A 253 1.56 2.45 -11.37
C ILE A 253 1.95 3.89 -11.03
N ASP A 254 1.04 4.84 -11.19
CA ASP A 254 1.28 6.26 -10.92
C ASP A 254 1.37 6.56 -9.42
N TYR A 255 0.61 5.84 -8.58
CA TYR A 255 0.58 5.99 -7.13
C TYR A 255 1.65 5.17 -6.38
N LYS A 256 2.30 4.20 -7.04
CA LYS A 256 3.23 3.26 -6.39
C LYS A 256 4.24 3.96 -5.49
N ASP A 257 4.98 4.93 -6.02
CA ASP A 257 6.09 5.53 -5.28
C ASP A 257 5.62 6.35 -4.09
N ILE A 258 4.51 7.09 -4.24
CA ILE A 258 4.00 7.89 -3.13
C ILE A 258 3.42 7.03 -2.01
N LEU A 259 2.71 5.94 -2.35
CA LEU A 259 2.15 5.01 -1.38
C LEU A 259 3.24 4.24 -0.64
N THR A 260 4.25 3.72 -1.36
CA THR A 260 5.35 2.98 -0.75
C THR A 260 6.27 3.87 0.08
N ASN A 261 6.61 5.06 -0.41
CA ASN A 261 7.42 6.01 0.35
C ASN A 261 6.71 6.47 1.62
N SER A 262 5.40 6.68 1.55
CA SER A 262 4.58 6.99 2.72
C SER A 262 4.58 5.84 3.72
N LEU A 263 4.30 4.61 3.28
CA LEU A 263 4.30 3.41 4.12
C LEU A 263 5.65 3.17 4.80
N ASN A 264 6.76 3.39 4.09
CA ASN A 264 8.12 3.20 4.63
C ASN A 264 8.45 4.12 5.82
N THR A 265 7.69 5.19 5.99
CA THR A 265 7.89 6.14 7.09
C THR A 265 6.99 5.87 8.30
N LEU A 266 6.09 4.88 8.21
CA LEU A 266 5.20 4.52 9.31
C LEU A 266 6.00 3.90 10.47
N GLU A 267 5.98 4.57 11.60
CA GLU A 267 6.64 4.12 12.83
C GLU A 267 5.70 4.27 14.03
N TYR A 268 5.49 3.18 14.75
CA TYR A 268 4.73 3.19 16.00
C TYR A 268 5.63 3.64 17.15
N LYS A 269 5.11 4.54 17.99
CA LYS A 269 5.84 5.06 19.14
C LYS A 269 6.09 3.98 20.20
N ASP A 270 7.25 4.01 20.82
CA ASP A 270 7.64 3.05 21.86
C ASP A 270 6.61 2.97 22.99
N SER A 271 6.01 4.10 23.39
CA SER A 271 4.98 4.16 24.42
C SER A 271 3.72 3.38 24.05
N PHE A 272 3.31 3.43 22.76
CA PHE A 272 2.19 2.65 22.25
C PHE A 272 2.54 1.17 22.19
N VAL A 273 3.71 0.85 21.64
CA VAL A 273 4.20 -0.54 21.52
C VAL A 273 4.31 -1.17 22.92
N GLN A 274 4.95 -0.50 23.88
CA GLN A 274 5.13 -1.02 25.23
C GLN A 274 3.78 -1.24 25.95
N LYS A 275 2.88 -0.28 25.88
CA LYS A 275 1.52 -0.42 26.46
C LYS A 275 0.78 -1.61 25.86
N THR A 276 0.89 -1.80 24.54
CA THR A 276 0.21 -2.90 23.85
C THR A 276 0.84 -4.27 24.19
N ILE A 277 2.17 -4.31 24.44
CA ILE A 277 2.86 -5.51 24.95
C ILE A 277 2.42 -5.84 26.38
N ASP A 278 2.34 -4.85 27.24
CA ASP A 278 1.97 -5.04 28.65
C ASP A 278 0.51 -5.53 28.79
N ASP A 279 -0.36 -5.08 27.91
CA ASP A 279 -1.77 -5.50 27.84
C ASP A 279 -1.97 -6.86 27.13
N GLY A 280 -0.91 -7.43 26.54
CA GLY A 280 -0.96 -8.61 25.68
C GLY A 280 -0.28 -9.85 26.23
N ASN A 281 -0.41 -10.94 25.49
CA ASN A 281 0.30 -12.21 25.71
C ASN A 281 1.58 -12.31 24.86
N GLU A 282 2.31 -13.46 24.95
CA GLU A 282 3.55 -13.68 24.17
C GLU A 282 3.36 -13.58 22.65
N GLU A 283 2.17 -13.94 22.14
CA GLU A 283 1.85 -13.79 20.71
C GLU A 283 1.72 -12.32 20.32
N THR A 284 1.13 -11.52 21.19
CA THR A 284 1.09 -10.07 21.06
C THR A 284 2.49 -9.50 20.94
N LYS A 285 3.45 -9.95 21.77
CA LYS A 285 4.84 -9.50 21.69
C LYS A 285 5.50 -9.82 20.34
N ARG A 286 5.19 -10.97 19.76
CA ARG A 286 5.70 -11.36 18.44
C ARG A 286 5.05 -10.58 17.31
N ALA A 287 3.73 -10.38 17.38
CA ALA A 287 3.01 -9.56 16.43
C ALA A 287 3.43 -8.10 16.49
N LEU A 288 3.97 -7.64 17.61
CA LEU A 288 4.35 -6.26 17.89
C LEU A 288 5.83 -5.92 17.63
N ALA A 289 6.59 -6.74 16.97
CA ALA A 289 7.78 -6.26 16.28
C ALA A 289 7.38 -5.28 15.14
N LEU A 290 6.47 -4.33 15.45
CA LEU A 290 5.70 -3.55 14.49
C LEU A 290 6.57 -2.77 13.53
N ASN A 291 7.60 -2.11 14.03
CA ASN A 291 8.48 -1.31 13.17
C ASN A 291 9.31 -2.20 12.25
N ALA A 292 9.75 -3.37 12.73
CA ALA A 292 10.39 -4.38 11.87
C ALA A 292 9.40 -4.98 10.86
N GLN A 293 8.12 -5.11 11.21
CA GLN A 293 7.07 -5.57 10.30
C GLN A 293 6.75 -4.55 9.22
N MET A 294 6.72 -3.27 9.54
CA MET A 294 6.52 -2.23 8.54
C MET A 294 7.65 -2.24 7.51
N GLN A 295 8.90 -2.41 7.95
CA GLN A 295 10.02 -2.58 7.02
C GLN A 295 9.89 -3.85 6.18
N ALA A 296 9.54 -4.98 6.79
CA ALA A 296 9.35 -6.24 6.08
C ALA A 296 8.18 -6.19 5.08
N ALA A 297 7.11 -5.45 5.41
CA ALA A 297 6.01 -5.19 4.51
C ALA A 297 6.44 -4.36 3.30
N TYR A 298 7.18 -3.29 3.54
CA TYR A 298 7.76 -2.45 2.47
C TYR A 298 8.66 -3.26 1.54
N ASP A 299 9.57 -4.07 2.10
CA ASP A 299 10.47 -4.92 1.32
C ASP A 299 9.69 -5.97 0.50
N SER A 300 8.67 -6.59 1.10
CA SER A 300 7.80 -7.57 0.43
C SER A 300 7.01 -6.93 -0.71
N TYR A 301 6.51 -5.71 -0.50
CA TYR A 301 5.82 -4.95 -1.53
C TYR A 301 6.73 -4.62 -2.71
N ASN A 302 7.91 -4.08 -2.48
CA ASN A 302 8.85 -3.75 -3.56
C ASN A 302 9.26 -5.00 -4.32
N GLN A 303 9.54 -6.11 -3.63
CA GLN A 303 9.84 -7.38 -4.27
C GLN A 303 8.67 -7.91 -5.12
N ALA A 304 7.44 -7.80 -4.61
CA ALA A 304 6.24 -8.18 -5.35
C ALA A 304 6.05 -7.30 -6.59
N TRP A 305 6.28 -5.99 -6.46
CA TRP A 305 6.20 -5.07 -7.58
C TRP A 305 7.20 -5.41 -8.68
N GLU A 306 8.45 -5.71 -8.33
CA GLU A 306 9.48 -6.09 -9.29
C GLU A 306 9.20 -7.43 -9.97
N ASN A 307 8.57 -8.37 -9.27
CA ASN A 307 8.30 -9.72 -9.75
C ASN A 307 6.89 -9.92 -10.34
N ARG A 308 6.08 -8.86 -10.44
CA ARG A 308 4.71 -8.95 -10.98
C ARG A 308 4.70 -9.34 -12.47
N GLN A 309 3.63 -9.96 -12.88
CA GLN A 309 3.40 -10.26 -14.30
C GLN A 309 2.95 -9.00 -15.04
N THR A 310 3.89 -8.37 -15.75
CA THR A 310 3.66 -7.11 -16.46
C THR A 310 2.68 -7.22 -17.62
N SER A 311 2.43 -8.43 -18.14
CA SER A 311 1.45 -8.67 -19.20
C SER A 311 0.01 -8.25 -18.84
N TYR A 312 -0.35 -8.39 -17.55
CA TYR A 312 -1.63 -7.87 -17.05
C TYR A 312 -1.66 -6.34 -17.13
N ASP A 313 -0.62 -5.68 -16.63
CA ASP A 313 -0.51 -4.22 -16.64
C ASP A 313 -0.59 -3.67 -18.05
N ILE A 314 0.19 -4.22 -18.97
CA ILE A 314 0.20 -3.83 -20.39
C ILE A 314 -1.22 -3.93 -20.99
N THR A 315 -1.89 -5.06 -20.79
CA THR A 315 -3.23 -5.29 -21.33
C THR A 315 -4.27 -4.35 -20.72
N SER A 316 -4.23 -4.20 -19.38
CA SER A 316 -5.17 -3.36 -18.65
C SER A 316 -5.00 -1.88 -19.02
N GLN A 317 -3.77 -1.39 -19.06
CA GLN A 317 -3.44 -0.03 -19.43
C GLN A 317 -3.85 0.29 -20.88
N LYS A 318 -3.55 -0.60 -21.83
CA LYS A 318 -3.98 -0.44 -23.23
C LYS A 318 -5.50 -0.37 -23.36
N TYR A 319 -6.23 -1.21 -22.62
CA TYR A 319 -7.69 -1.21 -22.64
C TYR A 319 -8.26 0.07 -22.02
N SER A 320 -7.69 0.51 -20.90
CA SER A 320 -8.09 1.75 -20.22
C SER A 320 -7.85 2.96 -21.12
N ASP A 321 -6.64 3.08 -21.70
CA ASP A 321 -6.29 4.19 -22.58
C ASP A 321 -7.20 4.23 -23.82
N ALA A 322 -7.45 3.09 -24.47
CA ALA A 322 -8.36 3.01 -25.61
C ALA A 322 -9.79 3.41 -25.25
N THR A 323 -10.28 3.01 -24.05
CA THR A 323 -11.63 3.34 -23.58
C THR A 323 -11.78 4.84 -23.29
N LEU A 324 -10.72 5.46 -22.76
CA LEU A 324 -10.68 6.87 -22.43
C LEU A 324 -10.30 7.77 -23.62
N GLY A 325 -9.96 7.19 -24.76
CA GLY A 325 -9.61 7.92 -25.98
C GLY A 325 -8.18 8.46 -25.99
N TYR A 326 -7.27 7.77 -25.31
CA TYR A 326 -5.85 8.10 -25.28
C TYR A 326 -5.00 7.14 -26.10
N GLU A 327 -3.91 7.66 -26.61
CA GLU A 327 -2.72 6.91 -27.00
C GLU A 327 -1.55 7.33 -26.12
N ARG A 328 -0.55 6.45 -25.94
CA ARG A 328 0.67 6.79 -25.21
C ARG A 328 1.80 7.09 -26.15
N VAL A 329 2.51 8.16 -25.83
CA VAL A 329 3.74 8.55 -26.51
C VAL A 329 4.84 8.76 -25.48
N TYR A 330 6.07 8.56 -25.91
CA TYR A 330 7.24 8.89 -25.09
C TYR A 330 8.05 10.00 -25.75
N ASP A 331 8.62 10.87 -24.93
CA ASP A 331 9.55 11.90 -25.32
C ASP A 331 10.93 11.25 -25.54
N THR A 332 11.43 11.24 -26.75
CA THR A 332 12.71 10.59 -27.12
C THR A 332 13.94 11.27 -26.51
N GLU A 333 13.81 12.51 -26.02
CA GLU A 333 14.89 13.26 -25.38
C GLU A 333 14.94 13.04 -23.87
N THR A 334 13.77 12.99 -23.19
CA THR A 334 13.70 12.85 -21.74
C THR A 334 13.36 11.43 -21.29
N GLY A 335 12.73 10.63 -22.14
CA GLY A 335 12.17 9.32 -21.79
C GLY A 335 10.82 9.39 -21.06
N ASP A 336 10.26 10.58 -20.88
CA ASP A 336 8.96 10.77 -20.22
C ASP A 336 7.81 10.20 -21.06
N ILE A 337 6.82 9.60 -20.38
CA ILE A 337 5.65 9.01 -21.03
C ILE A 337 4.43 9.91 -20.81
N TYR A 338 3.71 10.18 -21.90
CA TYR A 338 2.51 11.00 -21.88
C TYR A 338 1.31 10.25 -22.43
N LYS A 339 0.13 10.50 -21.86
CA LYS A 339 -1.16 10.15 -22.48
C LYS A 339 -1.56 11.32 -23.40
N ALA A 340 -1.56 11.09 -24.68
CA ALA A 340 -2.04 12.02 -25.67
C ALA A 340 -3.44 11.59 -26.17
N TYR A 341 -4.22 12.54 -26.71
CA TYR A 341 -5.49 12.16 -27.34
C TYR A 341 -5.24 11.21 -28.53
N ASN A 342 -6.18 10.33 -28.78
CA ASN A 342 -6.06 9.34 -29.85
C ASN A 342 -5.97 10.03 -31.23
N GLY A 343 -4.90 9.79 -31.98
CA GLY A 343 -4.55 10.46 -33.24
C GLY A 343 -3.52 11.59 -33.11
N PHE A 344 -2.96 11.79 -31.93
CA PHE A 344 -1.89 12.76 -31.71
C PHE A 344 -0.67 12.49 -32.61
N THR A 345 -0.25 11.24 -32.72
CA THR A 345 0.92 10.84 -33.56
C THR A 345 0.71 11.10 -35.04
N GLU A 346 -0.55 11.20 -35.49
CA GLU A 346 -0.89 11.59 -36.87
C GLU A 346 -0.89 13.12 -37.05
N ASP A 347 -1.26 13.87 -36.02
CA ASP A 347 -1.37 15.32 -36.02
C ASP A 347 -0.04 16.03 -35.70
N TYR A 348 0.85 15.38 -34.95
CA TYR A 348 2.14 15.90 -34.53
C TYR A 348 3.17 15.87 -35.66
N SER A 349 3.73 17.03 -36.02
CA SER A 349 4.78 17.12 -37.01
C SER A 349 6.14 17.35 -36.33
N GLY A 350 6.80 16.29 -35.93
CA GLY A 350 8.11 16.29 -35.29
C GLY A 350 8.62 14.87 -35.11
N SER A 351 9.81 14.73 -34.52
CA SER A 351 10.43 13.42 -34.24
C SER A 351 10.70 13.20 -32.76
N ARG A 352 10.23 14.13 -31.89
CA ARG A 352 10.48 14.05 -30.46
C ARG A 352 9.54 13.08 -29.75
N TYR A 353 8.27 13.04 -30.15
CA TYR A 353 7.27 12.16 -29.53
C TYR A 353 6.97 10.98 -30.45
N GLU A 354 7.22 9.77 -29.93
CA GLU A 354 6.99 8.53 -30.63
C GLU A 354 6.02 7.62 -29.87
N PRO A 355 5.26 6.74 -30.53
CA PRO A 355 4.42 5.75 -29.86
C PRO A 355 5.22 4.88 -28.90
N VAL A 356 4.68 4.59 -27.71
CA VAL A 356 5.31 3.72 -26.74
C VAL A 356 5.34 2.26 -27.22
N THR A 357 6.37 1.52 -26.79
CA THR A 357 6.40 0.05 -26.90
C THR A 357 5.63 -0.60 -25.75
N ASP A 358 5.31 -1.88 -25.88
CA ASP A 358 4.55 -2.63 -24.87
C ASP A 358 5.12 -2.49 -23.45
N ASN A 359 6.44 -2.59 -23.30
CA ASN A 359 7.09 -2.50 -21.99
C ASN A 359 6.90 -1.14 -21.32
N MET A 360 6.74 -0.06 -22.07
CA MET A 360 6.54 1.27 -21.53
C MET A 360 5.15 1.47 -20.89
N TYR A 361 4.20 0.57 -21.16
CA TYR A 361 2.90 0.59 -20.45
C TYR A 361 3.02 0.21 -18.96
N THR A 362 4.17 -0.25 -18.51
CA THR A 362 4.43 -0.57 -17.10
C THR A 362 5.12 0.57 -16.34
N GLU A 363 5.38 1.68 -17.02
CA GLU A 363 5.99 2.88 -16.46
C GLU A 363 4.92 3.92 -16.11
N ALA A 364 5.22 4.76 -15.11
CA ALA A 364 4.33 5.83 -14.69
C ALA A 364 4.18 6.90 -15.76
N VAL A 365 2.97 7.42 -15.90
CA VAL A 365 2.66 8.51 -16.84
C VAL A 365 3.12 9.85 -16.27
N THR A 366 3.92 10.59 -17.02
CA THR A 366 4.42 11.91 -16.61
C THR A 366 3.35 13.00 -16.72
N GLY A 367 2.46 12.88 -17.71
CA GLY A 367 1.42 13.86 -17.92
C GLY A 367 0.55 13.57 -19.12
N TYR A 368 -0.21 14.58 -19.52
CA TYR A 368 -1.15 14.53 -20.63
C TYR A 368 -0.77 15.55 -21.70
N ILE A 369 -0.95 15.18 -22.98
CA ILE A 369 -0.84 16.11 -24.11
C ILE A 369 -2.25 16.36 -24.65
N GLU A 370 -2.71 17.60 -24.50
CA GLU A 370 -4.03 18.07 -24.90
C GLU A 370 -3.91 19.02 -26.10
N LYS A 371 -4.97 19.08 -26.94
CA LYS A 371 -5.04 19.96 -28.11
C LYS A 371 -5.68 21.28 -27.76
#